data_e8943deab245ab32c51c5933e795a2f5
#
_entry.id   e8943deab245ab32c51c5933e795a2f5
#
_cell.length_a   1.000
_cell.length_b   1.000
_cell.length_c   1.000
_cell.angle_alpha   90.00
_cell.angle_beta   90.00
_cell.angle_gamma   90.00
#
_symmetry.space_group_name_H-M   'P 1'
#
loop_
_entity.id
_entity.type
_entity.pdbx_description
1 polymer ?
#
loop_
_entity_poly.entity_id
_entity_poly.type
_entity_poly.pdbx_seq_one_letter_code
_entity_poly.pdbx_strand_id
1 'polypeptide(L)'
;MLQTVGYPVAMDIQQLRDALTQSDSSVRLKAVLAAGTHPDDAALDVLVAQCSHEPDFYVRDMLTWAITRLPRDITIPAVRAELASPIPQARSQALHTLSKIRVSEAWPWIFPHMLRDDDEVVRVAWRLAVAIVPEGAEPELADVLAGQFDRGNLEVKTSLARALASLAAWYTPALDLVDAATRSGDLGVRIHATATRAIIHDPEIGFAGIFAEAKRSLGG
;
A
#
# COMPACT_ATOMS: atom_id res chain seq x y z
N MET A 1 16.00 -6.67 41.19
CA MET A 1 16.26 -5.34 40.62
C MET A 1 15.44 -5.26 39.33
N LEU A 2 14.26 -4.67 39.40
CA LEU A 2 13.41 -4.45 38.20
C LEU A 2 14.02 -3.30 37.41
N GLN A 3 14.54 -3.58 36.21
CA GLN A 3 14.90 -2.52 35.28
C GLN A 3 13.59 -1.81 34.89
N THR A 4 13.44 -0.58 35.32
CA THR A 4 12.46 0.37 34.83
C THR A 4 12.71 0.52 33.33
N VAL A 5 11.83 -0.04 32.49
CA VAL A 5 11.78 0.29 31.07
C VAL A 5 11.40 1.77 31.03
N GLY A 6 12.42 2.63 30.85
CA GLY A 6 12.20 4.06 30.72
C GLY A 6 11.35 4.32 29.48
N TYR A 7 10.21 4.97 29.69
CA TYR A 7 9.42 5.50 28.58
C TYR A 7 10.29 6.46 27.77
N PRO A 8 10.19 6.46 26.43
CA PRO A 8 10.95 7.40 25.62
C PRO A 8 10.63 8.84 26.05
N VAL A 9 11.69 9.59 26.36
CA VAL A 9 11.59 11.02 26.68
C VAL A 9 11.15 11.77 25.42
N ALA A 10 10.32 12.80 25.56
CA ALA A 10 9.98 13.71 24.47
C ALA A 10 11.27 14.25 23.84
N MET A 11 11.37 14.13 22.52
CA MET A 11 12.55 14.48 21.72
C MET A 11 12.27 15.80 21.01
N ASP A 12 13.21 16.73 21.01
CA ASP A 12 13.06 17.92 20.19
C ASP A 12 13.26 17.63 18.69
N ILE A 13 12.84 18.53 17.84
CA ILE A 13 12.85 18.34 16.38
C ILE A 13 14.26 18.15 15.82
N GLN A 14 15.26 18.83 16.39
CA GLN A 14 16.64 18.68 15.95
C GLN A 14 17.19 17.30 16.32
N GLN A 15 16.91 16.84 17.54
CA GLN A 15 17.27 15.50 17.98
C GLN A 15 16.61 14.43 17.11
N LEU A 16 15.33 14.61 16.72
CA LEU A 16 14.63 13.73 15.81
C LEU A 16 15.32 13.68 14.44
N ARG A 17 15.65 14.84 13.84
CA ARG A 17 16.39 14.91 12.57
C ARG A 17 17.71 14.19 12.65
N ASP A 18 18.50 14.47 13.66
CA ASP A 18 19.82 13.86 13.84
C ASP A 18 19.75 12.34 14.03
N ALA A 19 18.75 11.86 14.76
CA ALA A 19 18.53 10.43 14.97
C ALA A 19 18.09 9.72 13.69
N LEU A 20 17.27 10.36 12.83
CA LEU A 20 16.80 9.79 11.57
C LEU A 20 17.90 9.70 10.50
N THR A 21 19.02 10.44 10.62
CA THR A 21 20.18 10.32 9.73
C THR A 21 21.13 9.17 10.11
N GLN A 22 20.94 8.53 11.25
CA GLN A 22 21.82 7.46 11.70
C GLN A 22 21.71 6.21 10.80
N SER A 23 22.83 5.55 10.58
CA SER A 23 22.87 4.32 9.76
C SER A 23 22.18 3.13 10.43
N ASP A 24 22.18 3.08 11.77
CA ASP A 24 21.51 2.03 12.56
C ASP A 24 19.99 2.23 12.57
N SER A 25 19.27 1.28 11.97
CA SER A 25 17.80 1.30 11.92
C SER A 25 17.16 1.26 13.33
N SER A 26 17.84 0.65 14.31
CA SER A 26 17.35 0.61 15.70
C SER A 26 17.32 2.02 16.34
N VAL A 27 18.28 2.88 15.97
CA VAL A 27 18.29 4.28 16.44
C VAL A 27 17.16 5.05 15.79
N ARG A 28 16.98 4.92 14.46
CA ARG A 28 15.90 5.58 13.73
C ARG A 28 14.53 5.10 14.23
N LEU A 29 14.38 3.79 14.46
CA LEU A 29 13.15 3.21 15.00
C LEU A 29 12.78 3.79 16.38
N LYS A 30 13.76 3.88 17.30
CA LYS A 30 13.53 4.46 18.63
C LYS A 30 13.09 5.92 18.54
N ALA A 31 13.71 6.70 17.65
CA ALA A 31 13.36 8.11 17.44
C ALA A 31 11.92 8.26 16.92
N VAL A 32 11.52 7.45 15.94
CA VAL A 32 10.15 7.43 15.40
C VAL A 32 9.13 7.02 16.46
N LEU A 33 9.45 5.99 17.26
CA LEU A 33 8.59 5.55 18.36
C LEU A 33 8.43 6.65 19.42
N ALA A 34 9.50 7.38 19.75
CA ALA A 34 9.44 8.52 20.68
C ALA A 34 8.54 9.62 20.13
N ALA A 35 8.70 10.00 18.85
CA ALA A 35 7.87 11.00 18.18
C ALA A 35 6.38 10.62 18.14
N GLY A 36 6.05 9.36 17.88
CA GLY A 36 4.65 8.92 17.89
C GLY A 36 4.04 8.73 19.29
N THR A 37 4.88 8.50 20.31
CA THR A 37 4.43 8.40 21.72
C THR A 37 4.16 9.79 22.32
N HIS A 38 4.95 10.78 21.92
CA HIS A 38 4.82 12.19 22.31
C HIS A 38 4.63 13.05 21.04
N PRO A 39 3.42 13.04 20.44
CA PRO A 39 3.18 13.74 19.19
C PRO A 39 3.42 15.24 19.33
N ASP A 40 4.19 15.80 18.39
CA ASP A 40 4.41 17.23 18.22
C ASP A 40 4.17 17.59 16.76
N ASP A 41 3.29 18.54 16.48
CA ASP A 41 2.94 18.95 15.13
C ASP A 41 4.16 19.39 14.31
N ALA A 42 5.18 19.96 14.96
CA ALA A 42 6.43 20.34 14.33
C ALA A 42 7.24 19.15 13.77
N ALA A 43 6.96 17.92 14.22
CA ALA A 43 7.61 16.70 13.71
C ALA A 43 7.07 16.26 12.34
N LEU A 44 5.89 16.73 11.90
CA LEU A 44 5.19 16.23 10.72
C LEU A 44 6.06 16.22 9.47
N ASP A 45 6.66 17.36 9.13
CA ASP A 45 7.47 17.51 7.92
C ASP A 45 8.70 16.58 7.94
N VAL A 46 9.29 16.39 9.11
CA VAL A 46 10.45 15.51 9.29
C VAL A 46 10.07 14.06 9.09
N LEU A 47 8.95 13.63 9.68
CA LEU A 47 8.45 12.25 9.55
C LEU A 47 8.03 11.94 8.11
N VAL A 48 7.32 12.87 7.46
CA VAL A 48 6.88 12.73 6.06
C VAL A 48 8.09 12.66 5.12
N ALA A 49 9.06 13.57 5.28
CA ALA A 49 10.27 13.55 4.47
C ALA A 49 11.07 12.24 4.64
N GLN A 50 11.15 11.68 5.85
CA GLN A 50 11.83 10.40 6.09
C GLN A 50 11.17 9.24 5.33
N CYS A 51 9.86 9.24 5.15
CA CYS A 51 9.15 8.21 4.40
C CYS A 51 9.69 8.00 2.98
N SER A 52 10.22 9.04 2.35
CA SER A 52 10.67 8.99 0.96
C SER A 52 11.97 8.19 0.74
N HIS A 53 12.77 7.97 1.77
CA HIS A 53 14.10 7.36 1.65
C HIS A 53 14.46 6.37 2.77
N GLU A 54 13.54 6.07 3.69
CA GLU A 54 13.78 5.07 4.75
C GLU A 54 13.89 3.65 4.15
N PRO A 55 15.03 2.97 4.25
CA PRO A 55 15.19 1.65 3.67
C PRO A 55 14.57 0.54 4.52
N ASP A 56 14.47 0.71 5.83
CA ASP A 56 14.00 -0.32 6.75
C ASP A 56 12.47 -0.36 6.79
N PHE A 57 11.90 -1.54 6.54
CA PHE A 57 10.45 -1.74 6.51
C PHE A 57 9.78 -1.42 7.86
N TYR A 58 10.39 -1.83 8.98
CA TYR A 58 9.79 -1.61 10.29
C TYR A 58 9.82 -0.13 10.69
N VAL A 59 10.89 0.58 10.31
CA VAL A 59 10.96 2.03 10.52
C VAL A 59 9.90 2.73 9.69
N ARG A 60 9.69 2.32 8.41
CA ARG A 60 8.63 2.88 7.56
C ARG A 60 7.23 2.67 8.14
N ASP A 61 6.95 1.49 8.69
CA ASP A 61 5.64 1.21 9.30
C ASP A 61 5.43 2.10 10.54
N MET A 62 6.46 2.27 11.35
CA MET A 62 6.41 3.15 12.53
C MET A 62 6.36 4.63 12.16
N LEU A 63 6.98 5.08 11.06
CA LEU A 63 6.78 6.43 10.52
C LEU A 63 5.31 6.68 10.21
N THR A 64 4.67 5.75 9.50
CA THR A 64 3.22 5.83 9.26
C THR A 64 2.44 5.91 10.57
N TRP A 65 2.74 5.05 11.54
CA TRP A 65 2.10 5.08 12.84
C TRP A 65 2.28 6.43 13.54
N ALA A 66 3.50 6.97 13.58
CA ALA A 66 3.78 8.27 14.22
C ALA A 66 3.01 9.41 13.53
N ILE A 67 2.98 9.45 12.20
CA ILE A 67 2.23 10.42 11.42
C ILE A 67 0.72 10.33 11.72
N THR A 68 0.17 9.13 11.90
CA THR A 68 -1.25 8.97 12.24
C THR A 68 -1.61 9.40 13.65
N ARG A 69 -0.63 9.72 14.51
CA ARG A 69 -0.85 10.26 15.84
C ARG A 69 -1.03 11.77 15.85
N LEU A 70 -0.67 12.44 14.75
CA LEU A 70 -0.79 13.89 14.60
C LEU A 70 -2.21 14.30 14.15
N PRO A 71 -2.61 15.57 14.34
CA PRO A 71 -3.92 16.07 13.92
C PRO A 71 -4.17 15.85 12.42
N ARG A 72 -5.38 15.41 12.07
CA ARG A 72 -5.75 15.05 10.68
C ARG A 72 -5.73 16.25 9.74
N ASP A 73 -6.08 17.41 10.22
CA ASP A 73 -6.16 18.67 9.45
C ASP A 73 -4.81 19.15 8.93
N ILE A 74 -3.70 18.84 9.60
CA ILE A 74 -2.35 19.09 9.10
C ILE A 74 -1.76 17.87 8.38
N THR A 75 -2.06 16.66 8.84
CA THR A 75 -1.50 15.41 8.31
C THR A 75 -2.01 15.10 6.91
N ILE A 76 -3.32 15.21 6.67
CA ILE A 76 -3.91 14.87 5.36
C ILE A 76 -3.34 15.74 4.24
N PRO A 77 -3.27 17.08 4.35
CA PRO A 77 -2.64 17.92 3.32
C PRO A 77 -1.17 17.58 3.06
N ALA A 78 -0.38 17.34 4.12
CA ALA A 78 1.03 17.00 3.99
C ALA A 78 1.23 15.66 3.26
N VAL A 79 0.50 14.63 3.67
CA VAL A 79 0.55 13.29 3.04
C VAL A 79 0.02 13.33 1.60
N ARG A 80 -1.05 14.11 1.34
CA ARG A 80 -1.57 14.29 -0.02
C ARG A 80 -0.54 14.92 -0.96
N ALA A 81 0.25 15.87 -0.49
CA ALA A 81 1.30 16.50 -1.29
C ALA A 81 2.32 15.47 -1.82
N GLU A 82 2.64 14.44 -1.02
CA GLU A 82 3.56 13.36 -1.39
C GLU A 82 3.03 12.45 -2.51
N LEU A 83 1.74 12.46 -2.83
CA LEU A 83 1.21 11.75 -4.00
C LEU A 83 1.78 12.29 -5.33
N ALA A 84 2.26 13.53 -5.36
CA ALA A 84 2.92 14.15 -6.51
C ALA A 84 4.45 14.03 -6.46
N SER A 85 5.02 13.36 -5.48
CA SER A 85 6.47 13.18 -5.34
C SER A 85 7.06 12.44 -6.54
N PRO A 86 8.24 12.83 -7.06
CA PRO A 86 8.96 12.07 -8.07
C PRO A 86 9.48 10.73 -7.56
N ILE A 87 9.50 10.50 -6.23
CA ILE A 87 10.03 9.30 -5.59
C ILE A 87 8.91 8.29 -5.39
N PRO A 88 8.94 7.09 -6.03
CA PRO A 88 7.89 6.07 -5.89
C PRO A 88 7.63 5.67 -4.44
N GLN A 89 8.68 5.53 -3.62
CA GLN A 89 8.54 5.19 -2.21
C GLN A 89 7.73 6.25 -1.44
N ALA A 90 7.92 7.55 -1.72
CA ALA A 90 7.14 8.62 -1.09
C ALA A 90 5.65 8.48 -1.43
N ARG A 91 5.32 8.29 -2.72
CA ARG A 91 3.94 8.07 -3.17
C ARG A 91 3.31 6.84 -2.53
N SER A 92 4.06 5.73 -2.48
CA SER A 92 3.61 4.47 -1.86
C SER A 92 3.32 4.65 -0.36
N GLN A 93 4.21 5.32 0.38
CA GLN A 93 4.02 5.60 1.80
C GLN A 93 2.88 6.58 2.07
N ALA A 94 2.68 7.57 1.19
CA ALA A 94 1.53 8.47 1.26
C ALA A 94 0.20 7.70 1.13
N LEU A 95 0.08 6.82 0.13
CA LEU A 95 -1.08 5.94 -0.05
C LEU A 95 -1.30 5.04 1.17
N HIS A 96 -0.22 4.48 1.72
CA HIS A 96 -0.30 3.65 2.92
C HIS A 96 -0.82 4.44 4.12
N THR A 97 -0.32 5.65 4.34
CA THR A 97 -0.75 6.54 5.41
C THR A 97 -2.22 6.95 5.24
N LEU A 98 -2.65 7.34 4.02
CA LEU A 98 -4.06 7.65 3.72
C LEU A 98 -4.98 6.45 4.02
N SER A 99 -4.54 5.24 3.72
CA SER A 99 -5.28 4.00 4.05
C SER A 99 -5.43 3.81 5.57
N LYS A 100 -4.38 4.08 6.35
CA LYS A 100 -4.42 3.97 7.82
C LYS A 100 -5.30 5.03 8.47
N ILE A 101 -5.28 6.26 7.94
CA ILE A 101 -6.14 7.36 8.39
C ILE A 101 -7.59 7.16 7.93
N ARG A 102 -7.84 6.29 6.94
CA ARG A 102 -9.16 6.03 6.32
C ARG A 102 -9.76 7.30 5.70
N VAL A 103 -9.04 7.88 4.75
CA VAL A 103 -9.46 9.08 4.01
C VAL A 103 -10.30 8.66 2.80
N SER A 104 -11.63 8.64 2.94
CA SER A 104 -12.54 8.30 1.83
C SER A 104 -12.49 9.33 0.69
N GLU A 105 -12.22 10.60 1.01
CA GLU A 105 -12.09 11.70 0.07
C GLU A 105 -10.84 11.58 -0.84
N ALA A 106 -9.97 10.60 -0.58
CA ALA A 106 -8.76 10.38 -1.38
C ALA A 106 -9.05 9.81 -2.78
N TRP A 107 -10.27 9.32 -3.07
CA TRP A 107 -10.60 8.75 -4.37
C TRP A 107 -10.17 9.60 -5.57
N PRO A 108 -10.56 10.88 -5.72
CA PRO A 108 -10.15 11.71 -6.85
C PRO A 108 -8.64 12.05 -6.86
N TRP A 109 -7.93 11.79 -5.76
CA TRP A 109 -6.48 12.03 -5.71
C TRP A 109 -5.66 10.84 -6.23
N ILE A 110 -6.26 9.65 -6.24
CA ILE A 110 -5.56 8.41 -6.62
C ILE A 110 -6.06 7.82 -7.93
N PHE A 111 -7.32 8.01 -8.28
CA PHE A 111 -7.96 7.40 -9.43
C PHE A 111 -7.94 8.32 -10.67
N PRO A 112 -7.65 7.80 -11.87
CA PRO A 112 -7.16 6.44 -12.15
C PRO A 112 -5.62 6.33 -12.21
N HIS A 113 -4.89 7.45 -12.07
CA HIS A 113 -3.47 7.53 -12.41
C HIS A 113 -2.57 6.70 -11.47
N MET A 114 -2.80 6.75 -10.16
CA MET A 114 -2.03 5.98 -9.18
C MET A 114 -2.17 4.45 -9.36
N LEU A 115 -3.27 4.00 -9.99
CA LEU A 115 -3.52 2.58 -10.25
C LEU A 115 -2.69 2.04 -11.44
N ARG A 116 -1.96 2.92 -12.13
CA ARG A 116 -1.07 2.61 -13.27
C ARG A 116 0.36 3.11 -13.05
N ASP A 117 0.67 3.59 -11.87
CA ASP A 117 1.97 4.11 -11.44
C ASP A 117 3.05 3.00 -11.38
N ASP A 118 4.21 3.27 -10.80
CA ASP A 118 5.26 2.28 -10.57
C ASP A 118 4.76 1.07 -9.76
N ASP A 119 5.41 -0.08 -9.92
CA ASP A 119 4.98 -1.35 -9.28
C ASP A 119 4.93 -1.27 -7.75
N GLU A 120 5.80 -0.49 -7.13
CA GLU A 120 5.77 -0.23 -5.69
C GLU A 120 4.50 0.54 -5.28
N VAL A 121 4.09 1.51 -6.09
CA VAL A 121 2.94 2.38 -5.83
C VAL A 121 1.63 1.63 -6.04
N VAL A 122 1.48 0.92 -7.18
CA VAL A 122 0.22 0.23 -7.51
C VAL A 122 -0.18 -0.82 -6.49
N ARG A 123 0.79 -1.50 -5.86
CA ARG A 123 0.53 -2.50 -4.80
C ARG A 123 -0.27 -1.93 -3.63
N VAL A 124 -0.06 -0.67 -3.30
CA VAL A 124 -0.79 0.05 -2.24
C VAL A 124 -2.04 0.73 -2.79
N ALA A 125 -1.93 1.34 -3.99
CA ALA A 125 -3.01 2.06 -4.64
C ALA A 125 -4.23 1.16 -4.90
N TRP A 126 -4.05 -0.05 -5.43
CA TRP A 126 -5.15 -0.98 -5.70
C TRP A 126 -5.93 -1.34 -4.43
N ARG A 127 -5.22 -1.66 -3.34
CA ARG A 127 -5.86 -1.97 -2.06
C ARG A 127 -6.63 -0.77 -1.49
N LEU A 128 -6.03 0.43 -1.55
CA LEU A 128 -6.70 1.64 -1.09
C LEU A 128 -7.92 1.94 -1.96
N ALA A 129 -7.79 1.86 -3.29
CA ALA A 129 -8.89 2.12 -4.24
C ALA A 129 -10.10 1.23 -3.96
N VAL A 130 -9.90 -0.09 -3.77
CA VAL A 130 -11.00 -1.02 -3.44
C VAL A 130 -11.66 -0.66 -2.10
N ALA A 131 -10.88 -0.14 -1.13
CA ALA A 131 -11.40 0.20 0.18
C ALA A 131 -12.22 1.50 0.22
N ILE A 132 -12.02 2.40 -0.76
CA ILE A 132 -12.63 3.75 -0.76
C ILE A 132 -13.41 4.06 -2.05
N VAL A 133 -13.57 3.10 -2.96
CA VAL A 133 -14.35 3.31 -4.18
C VAL A 133 -15.73 3.82 -3.85
N PRO A 134 -16.18 4.95 -4.43
CA PRO A 134 -17.53 5.46 -4.20
C PRO A 134 -18.56 4.62 -4.98
N GLU A 135 -19.79 4.61 -4.48
CA GLU A 135 -20.92 3.96 -5.12
C GLU A 135 -21.07 4.44 -6.58
N GLY A 136 -21.17 3.46 -7.50
CA GLY A 136 -21.27 3.69 -8.93
C GLY A 136 -19.94 3.80 -9.70
N ALA A 137 -18.79 3.87 -9.01
CA ALA A 137 -17.46 3.87 -9.63
C ALA A 137 -16.81 2.47 -9.70
N GLU A 138 -17.48 1.44 -9.16
CA GLU A 138 -17.00 0.07 -9.15
C GLU A 138 -16.72 -0.51 -10.54
N PRO A 139 -17.58 -0.26 -11.58
CA PRO A 139 -17.31 -0.75 -12.92
C PRO A 139 -15.97 -0.24 -13.46
N GLU A 140 -15.74 1.06 -13.33
CA GLU A 140 -14.52 1.70 -13.83
C GLU A 140 -13.27 1.21 -13.07
N LEU A 141 -13.38 1.04 -11.75
CA LEU A 141 -12.32 0.45 -10.94
C LEU A 141 -12.00 -0.98 -11.39
N ALA A 142 -13.03 -1.81 -11.57
CA ALA A 142 -12.87 -3.20 -12.00
C ALA A 142 -12.17 -3.31 -13.36
N ASP A 143 -12.55 -2.46 -14.33
CA ASP A 143 -11.92 -2.38 -15.66
C ASP A 143 -10.44 -1.97 -15.56
N VAL A 144 -10.14 -0.95 -14.73
CA VAL A 144 -8.75 -0.49 -14.52
C VAL A 144 -7.90 -1.60 -13.90
N LEU A 145 -8.42 -2.33 -12.90
CA LEU A 145 -7.71 -3.44 -12.26
C LEU A 145 -7.53 -4.61 -13.23
N ALA A 146 -8.57 -5.02 -13.96
CA ALA A 146 -8.49 -6.10 -14.93
C ALA A 146 -7.49 -5.81 -16.06
N GLY A 147 -7.34 -4.54 -16.45
CA GLY A 147 -6.34 -4.10 -17.42
C GLY A 147 -4.89 -4.21 -16.92
N GLN A 148 -4.65 -4.58 -15.66
CA GLN A 148 -3.31 -4.77 -15.10
C GLN A 148 -2.89 -6.25 -15.02
N PHE A 149 -3.67 -7.19 -15.54
CA PHE A 149 -3.27 -8.60 -15.57
C PHE A 149 -1.93 -8.79 -16.28
N ASP A 150 -1.13 -9.71 -15.73
CA ASP A 150 0.25 -10.06 -16.12
C ASP A 150 1.31 -8.97 -15.84
N ARG A 151 0.93 -7.85 -15.25
CA ARG A 151 1.87 -6.80 -14.86
C ARG A 151 2.84 -7.25 -13.76
N GLY A 152 4.11 -6.87 -13.90
CA GLY A 152 5.13 -6.91 -12.88
C GLY A 152 5.55 -8.32 -12.43
N ASN A 153 6.23 -8.37 -11.30
CA ASN A 153 6.69 -9.61 -10.66
C ASN A 153 5.57 -10.33 -9.88
N LEU A 154 5.91 -11.44 -9.24
CA LEU A 154 4.94 -12.25 -8.48
C LEU A 154 4.27 -11.47 -7.33
N GLU A 155 4.98 -10.53 -6.70
CA GLU A 155 4.40 -9.71 -5.61
C GLU A 155 3.36 -8.74 -6.14
N VAL A 156 3.62 -8.11 -7.29
CA VAL A 156 2.66 -7.21 -7.97
C VAL A 156 1.43 -7.99 -8.39
N LYS A 157 1.63 -9.17 -9.03
CA LYS A 157 0.54 -10.08 -9.42
C LYS A 157 -0.30 -10.52 -8.21
N THR A 158 0.35 -10.87 -7.11
CA THR A 158 -0.35 -11.22 -5.85
C THR A 158 -1.19 -10.05 -5.33
N SER A 159 -0.67 -8.83 -5.41
CA SER A 159 -1.39 -7.64 -4.93
C SER A 159 -2.62 -7.34 -5.79
N LEU A 160 -2.52 -7.49 -7.12
CA LEU A 160 -3.65 -7.35 -8.02
C LEU A 160 -4.72 -8.42 -7.77
N ALA A 161 -4.30 -9.68 -7.65
CA ALA A 161 -5.22 -10.79 -7.38
C ALA A 161 -6.03 -10.57 -6.09
N ARG A 162 -5.36 -10.10 -5.02
CA ARG A 162 -6.02 -9.78 -3.76
C ARG A 162 -6.96 -8.58 -3.87
N ALA A 163 -6.59 -7.55 -4.64
CA ALA A 163 -7.46 -6.39 -4.87
C ALA A 163 -8.73 -6.80 -5.62
N LEU A 164 -8.60 -7.58 -6.70
CA LEU A 164 -9.72 -8.11 -7.46
C LEU A 164 -10.60 -9.05 -6.63
N ALA A 165 -9.99 -9.92 -5.81
CA ALA A 165 -10.74 -10.79 -4.90
C ALA A 165 -11.53 -9.99 -3.85
N SER A 166 -10.92 -8.95 -3.28
CA SER A 166 -11.59 -8.07 -2.33
C SER A 166 -12.75 -7.28 -2.98
N LEU A 167 -12.59 -6.85 -4.22
CA LEU A 167 -13.67 -6.19 -4.97
C LEU A 167 -14.79 -7.17 -5.31
N ALA A 168 -14.47 -8.36 -5.83
CA ALA A 168 -15.42 -9.39 -6.23
C ALA A 168 -16.27 -9.92 -5.06
N ALA A 169 -15.78 -9.81 -3.82
CA ALA A 169 -16.50 -10.25 -2.63
C ALA A 169 -17.85 -9.50 -2.42
N TRP A 170 -17.98 -8.31 -2.96
CA TRP A 170 -19.20 -7.50 -2.85
C TRP A 170 -19.65 -6.88 -4.18
N TYR A 171 -18.82 -6.85 -5.21
CA TYR A 171 -19.13 -6.41 -6.56
C TYR A 171 -18.93 -7.56 -7.56
N THR A 172 -19.97 -8.40 -7.73
CA THR A 172 -19.91 -9.61 -8.55
C THR A 172 -19.40 -9.42 -9.99
N PRO A 173 -19.71 -8.29 -10.71
CA PRO A 173 -19.18 -8.11 -12.07
C PRO A 173 -17.65 -8.11 -12.17
N ALA A 174 -16.92 -7.85 -11.08
CA ALA A 174 -15.47 -8.00 -11.07
C ALA A 174 -15.04 -9.47 -11.28
N LEU A 175 -15.81 -10.46 -10.83
CA LEU A 175 -15.57 -11.88 -11.10
C LEU A 175 -15.77 -12.19 -12.59
N ASP A 176 -16.77 -11.61 -13.24
CA ASP A 176 -17.01 -11.80 -14.68
C ASP A 176 -15.82 -11.34 -15.52
N LEU A 177 -15.18 -10.22 -15.15
CA LEU A 177 -13.96 -9.73 -15.78
C LEU A 177 -12.77 -10.69 -15.60
N VAL A 178 -12.60 -11.23 -14.37
CA VAL A 178 -11.58 -12.26 -14.10
C VAL A 178 -11.85 -13.51 -14.93
N ASP A 179 -13.09 -13.99 -15.01
CA ASP A 179 -13.47 -15.15 -15.83
C ASP A 179 -13.26 -14.91 -17.33
N ALA A 180 -13.54 -13.71 -17.82
CA ALA A 180 -13.21 -13.32 -19.19
C ALA A 180 -11.70 -13.36 -19.44
N ALA A 181 -10.88 -12.86 -18.52
CA ALA A 181 -9.43 -12.85 -18.61
C ALA A 181 -8.81 -14.26 -18.62
N THR A 182 -9.46 -15.28 -18.01
CA THR A 182 -9.01 -16.68 -18.12
C THR A 182 -9.07 -17.24 -19.55
N ARG A 183 -9.80 -16.59 -20.45
CA ARG A 183 -9.94 -16.94 -21.88
C ARG A 183 -9.17 -16.00 -22.81
N SER A 184 -8.32 -15.14 -22.26
CA SER A 184 -7.51 -14.18 -23.03
C SER A 184 -6.63 -14.90 -24.07
N GLY A 185 -6.33 -14.24 -25.20
CA GLY A 185 -5.31 -14.70 -26.16
C GLY A 185 -3.90 -14.68 -25.57
N ASP A 186 -3.64 -13.83 -24.56
CA ASP A 186 -2.34 -13.72 -23.90
C ASP A 186 -2.19 -14.80 -22.81
N LEU A 187 -1.11 -15.57 -22.87
CA LEU A 187 -0.83 -16.66 -21.94
C LEU A 187 -0.58 -16.14 -20.50
N GLY A 188 0.16 -15.04 -20.37
CA GLY A 188 0.46 -14.45 -19.06
C GLY A 188 -0.80 -13.95 -18.36
N VAL A 189 -1.68 -13.29 -19.11
CA VAL A 189 -3.00 -12.86 -18.63
C VAL A 189 -3.85 -14.05 -18.19
N ARG A 190 -3.91 -15.13 -19.01
CA ARG A 190 -4.66 -16.36 -18.64
C ARG A 190 -4.15 -16.99 -17.35
N ILE A 191 -2.84 -17.13 -17.21
CA ILE A 191 -2.21 -17.71 -16.01
C ILE A 191 -2.58 -16.89 -14.78
N HIS A 192 -2.39 -15.56 -14.87
CA HIS A 192 -2.65 -14.65 -13.74
C HIS A 192 -4.14 -14.66 -13.37
N ALA A 193 -5.03 -14.56 -14.35
CA ALA A 193 -6.48 -14.59 -14.14
C ALA A 193 -6.96 -15.92 -13.55
N THR A 194 -6.41 -17.06 -14.00
CA THR A 194 -6.72 -18.39 -13.45
C THR A 194 -6.33 -18.47 -11.96
N ALA A 195 -5.14 -17.99 -11.62
CA ALA A 195 -4.71 -17.94 -10.22
C ALA A 195 -5.56 -16.97 -9.39
N THR A 196 -5.94 -15.81 -9.95
CA THR A 196 -6.83 -14.83 -9.29
C THR A 196 -8.21 -15.42 -9.02
N ARG A 197 -8.79 -16.13 -9.99
CA ARG A 197 -10.08 -16.82 -9.83
C ARG A 197 -10.04 -17.82 -8.68
N ALA A 198 -8.95 -18.59 -8.56
CA ALA A 198 -8.79 -19.53 -7.45
C ALA A 198 -8.79 -18.84 -6.09
N ILE A 199 -8.11 -17.69 -5.95
CA ILE A 199 -8.10 -16.87 -4.73
C ILE A 199 -9.50 -16.31 -4.41
N ILE A 200 -10.29 -15.94 -5.41
CA ILE A 200 -11.67 -15.48 -5.19
C ILE A 200 -12.54 -16.59 -4.59
N HIS A 201 -12.36 -17.82 -5.06
CA HIS A 201 -13.13 -18.99 -4.56
C HIS A 201 -12.62 -19.52 -3.22
N ASP A 202 -11.32 -19.42 -2.96
CA ASP A 202 -10.70 -19.85 -1.70
C ASP A 202 -9.58 -18.87 -1.30
N PRO A 203 -9.91 -17.84 -0.49
CA PRO A 203 -8.95 -16.82 -0.07
C PRO A 203 -7.76 -17.34 0.77
N GLU A 204 -7.87 -18.54 1.36
CA GLU A 204 -6.81 -19.15 2.16
C GLU A 204 -5.73 -19.82 1.30
N ILE A 205 -6.00 -20.01 0.02
CA ILE A 205 -5.01 -20.59 -0.90
C ILE A 205 -3.86 -19.60 -1.13
N GLY A 206 -2.62 -20.08 -1.04
CA GLY A 206 -1.43 -19.31 -1.34
C GLY A 206 -1.28 -19.01 -2.85
N PHE A 207 -1.34 -17.72 -3.24
CA PHE A 207 -1.29 -17.29 -4.65
C PHE A 207 -0.09 -17.87 -5.42
N ALA A 208 1.11 -17.88 -4.84
CA ALA A 208 2.33 -18.33 -5.51
C ALA A 208 2.25 -19.79 -5.98
N GLY A 209 1.68 -20.68 -5.16
CA GLY A 209 1.48 -22.09 -5.50
C GLY A 209 0.51 -22.27 -6.66
N ILE A 210 -0.65 -21.60 -6.58
CA ILE A 210 -1.67 -21.64 -7.65
C ILE A 210 -1.16 -21.01 -8.95
N PHE A 211 -0.43 -19.90 -8.86
CA PHE A 211 0.16 -19.27 -10.04
C PHE A 211 1.18 -20.20 -10.74
N ALA A 212 2.01 -20.90 -9.97
CA ALA A 212 2.95 -21.87 -10.52
C ALA A 212 2.24 -23.08 -11.15
N GLU A 213 1.13 -23.55 -10.57
CA GLU A 213 0.30 -24.62 -11.10
C GLU A 213 -0.39 -24.19 -12.41
N ALA A 214 -1.03 -23.02 -12.42
CA ALA A 214 -1.65 -22.47 -13.63
C ALA A 214 -0.62 -22.31 -14.76
N LYS A 215 0.60 -21.86 -14.43
CA LYS A 215 1.70 -21.76 -15.41
C LYS A 215 2.08 -23.11 -16.02
N ARG A 216 2.15 -24.16 -15.20
CA ARG A 216 2.45 -25.53 -15.72
C ARG A 216 1.30 -26.07 -16.58
N SER A 217 0.06 -25.89 -16.14
CA SER A 217 -1.14 -26.41 -16.80
C SER A 217 -1.46 -25.74 -18.13
N LEU A 218 -1.24 -24.43 -18.25
CA LEU A 218 -1.59 -23.63 -19.44
C LEU A 218 -0.40 -23.39 -20.37
N GLY A 219 0.84 -23.57 -19.90
CA GLY A 219 2.07 -23.30 -20.65
C GLY A 219 2.72 -24.52 -21.30
N GLY A 220 2.15 -25.73 -21.08
CA GLY A 220 2.54 -26.99 -21.75
C GLY A 220 1.64 -27.24 -22.96
#